data_2251ff4a32f2c81484ee1a74deb82fdf
#
_entry.id   2251ff4a32f2c81484ee1a74deb82fdf
#
_cell.length_a   1.000
_cell.length_b   1.000
_cell.length_c   1.000
_cell.angle_alpha   90.00
_cell.angle_beta   90.00
_cell.angle_gamma   90.00
#
_symmetry.space_group_name_H-M   'P 1'
#
loop_
_entity.id
_entity.type
_entity.pdbx_description
1 polymer ?
#
loop_
_entity_poly.entity_id
_entity_poly.type
_entity_poly.pdbx_seq_one_letter_code
_entity_poly.pdbx_strand_id
1 'polypeptide(L)'
;MKLECAIIFFMGDILIVGKDLPDCLDFSEGFVATRRVYGVARDEGEASNFEAEGIFASTWNRSSAISSRSLLIKAETKLEELNEFVIYFDSYWYAQQFELDRTEDVSSAIDMMISSYQFFINELLVRLEQRKDPVTVVFLAKTYPSKVENLRSGSKNVNIHPTSNIVNAAQQAFISLAENFATLVSDKQYLSVLLAKCEQTNELFTSEKRLAAWVKESISVIEGYKTHQNVKQACNWVKAGGKVSNGFALFK
;
A
#
# COMPACT_ATOMS: atom_id res chain seq x y z
N MET A 1 -21.57 6.11 38.91
CA MET A 1 -20.76 5.38 37.92
C MET A 1 -20.48 6.35 36.78
N LYS A 2 -19.31 7.03 36.79
CA LYS A 2 -18.91 7.97 35.76
C LYS A 2 -18.41 7.14 34.57
N LEU A 3 -19.11 7.22 33.44
CA LEU A 3 -18.56 6.77 32.16
C LEU A 3 -17.42 7.76 31.82
N GLU A 4 -16.19 7.33 32.00
CA GLU A 4 -15.05 7.97 31.34
C GLU A 4 -15.19 7.72 29.86
N CYS A 5 -15.63 8.71 29.10
CA CYS A 5 -15.49 8.75 27.65
C CYS A 5 -13.99 8.84 27.39
N ALA A 6 -13.37 7.71 27.07
CA ALA A 6 -12.03 7.73 26.52
C ALA A 6 -12.11 8.48 25.17
N ILE A 7 -11.58 9.70 25.14
CA ILE A 7 -11.37 10.42 23.88
C ILE A 7 -10.28 9.67 23.14
N ILE A 8 -10.67 8.87 22.15
CA ILE A 8 -9.72 8.22 21.25
C ILE A 8 -9.18 9.33 20.34
N PHE A 9 -7.96 9.77 20.61
CA PHE A 9 -7.23 10.63 19.67
C PHE A 9 -6.75 9.76 18.51
N PHE A 10 -7.35 9.91 17.35
CA PHE A 10 -6.80 9.33 16.11
C PHE A 10 -5.51 10.09 15.76
N MET A 11 -4.45 9.34 15.47
CA MET A 11 -3.15 9.91 15.10
C MET A 11 -3.08 10.34 13.62
N GLY A 12 -4.10 10.01 12.82
CA GLY A 12 -4.18 10.35 11.40
C GLY A 12 -5.28 9.57 10.69
N ASP A 13 -5.41 9.85 9.41
CA ASP A 13 -6.37 9.23 8.51
C ASP A 13 -5.60 8.50 7.39
N ILE A 14 -6.00 7.27 7.09
CA ILE A 14 -5.29 6.42 6.14
C ILE A 14 -6.21 5.90 5.03
N LEU A 15 -5.75 5.99 3.78
CA LEU A 15 -6.36 5.33 2.64
C LEU A 15 -5.50 4.12 2.23
N ILE A 16 -6.13 2.95 2.17
CA ILE A 16 -5.50 1.69 1.76
C ILE A 16 -6.12 1.27 0.41
N VAL A 17 -5.28 1.14 -0.62
CA VAL A 17 -5.70 0.75 -1.97
C VAL A 17 -4.87 -0.41 -2.50
N GLY A 18 -5.44 -1.16 -3.43
CA GLY A 18 -4.75 -2.23 -4.16
C GLY A 18 -5.35 -3.61 -3.92
N LYS A 19 -5.70 -3.94 -2.69
CA LYS A 19 -6.41 -5.16 -2.33
C LYS A 19 -7.79 -4.81 -1.80
N ASP A 20 -8.82 -5.49 -2.32
CA ASP A 20 -10.20 -5.17 -1.98
C ASP A 20 -10.62 -5.82 -0.66
N LEU A 21 -11.56 -5.20 0.04
CA LEU A 21 -12.30 -5.81 1.12
C LEU A 21 -13.27 -6.88 0.55
N PRO A 22 -13.49 -8.00 1.24
CA PRO A 22 -13.03 -8.31 2.59
C PRO A 22 -11.59 -8.85 2.67
N ASP A 23 -10.92 -9.13 1.55
CA ASP A 23 -9.59 -9.77 1.54
C ASP A 23 -8.50 -8.91 2.20
N CYS A 24 -8.70 -7.57 2.22
CA CYS A 24 -7.81 -6.62 2.91
C CYS A 24 -8.22 -6.34 4.37
N LEU A 25 -9.25 -7.01 4.91
CA LEU A 25 -9.82 -6.68 6.21
C LEU A 25 -8.80 -6.80 7.35
N ASP A 26 -8.14 -7.94 7.49
CA ASP A 26 -7.15 -8.19 8.55
C ASP A 26 -6.00 -7.15 8.53
N PHE A 27 -5.60 -6.70 7.34
CA PHE A 27 -4.61 -5.63 7.20
C PHE A 27 -5.17 -4.28 7.65
N SER A 28 -6.38 -3.93 7.21
CA SER A 28 -7.05 -2.68 7.53
C SER A 28 -7.37 -2.54 9.02
N GLU A 29 -7.83 -3.63 9.68
CA GLU A 29 -8.07 -3.67 11.13
C GLU A 29 -6.82 -3.36 11.96
N GLY A 30 -5.64 -3.63 11.45
CA GLY A 30 -4.38 -3.30 12.13
C GLY A 30 -4.19 -1.80 12.37
N PHE A 31 -4.95 -0.94 11.69
CA PHE A 31 -4.89 0.52 11.81
C PHE A 31 -6.05 1.11 12.61
N VAL A 32 -7.22 0.48 12.68
CA VAL A 32 -8.48 1.03 13.24
C VAL A 32 -8.33 1.55 14.67
N ALA A 33 -7.48 0.94 15.50
CA ALA A 33 -7.28 1.36 16.88
C ALA A 33 -6.68 2.79 17.02
N THR A 34 -6.01 3.31 15.98
CA THR A 34 -5.27 4.58 16.04
C THR A 34 -5.52 5.50 14.86
N ARG A 35 -6.21 5.02 13.82
CA ARG A 35 -6.47 5.75 12.57
C ARG A 35 -7.89 5.53 12.11
N ARG A 36 -8.47 6.53 11.46
CA ARG A 36 -9.67 6.31 10.63
C ARG A 36 -9.20 5.71 9.30
N VAL A 37 -9.80 4.59 8.93
CA VAL A 37 -9.36 3.81 7.76
C VAL A 37 -10.36 3.96 6.62
N TYR A 38 -9.87 4.20 5.41
CA TYR A 38 -10.64 4.13 4.19
C TYR A 38 -10.06 3.04 3.28
N GLY A 39 -10.90 2.11 2.84
CA GLY A 39 -10.53 0.99 1.98
C GLY A 39 -11.28 0.97 0.66
N VAL A 40 -11.01 -0.07 -0.12
CA VAL A 40 -11.73 -0.36 -1.38
C VAL A 40 -12.61 -1.58 -1.17
N ALA A 41 -13.89 -1.47 -1.53
CA ALA A 41 -14.84 -2.59 -1.52
C ALA A 41 -15.11 -3.07 -2.96
N ARG A 42 -15.53 -4.32 -3.11
CA ARG A 42 -15.88 -4.89 -4.42
C ARG A 42 -17.15 -4.27 -4.98
N ASP A 43 -18.11 -3.98 -4.10
CA ASP A 43 -19.37 -3.34 -4.46
C ASP A 43 -19.87 -2.40 -3.36
N GLU A 44 -20.87 -1.57 -3.68
CA GLU A 44 -21.43 -0.57 -2.75
C GLU A 44 -22.20 -1.21 -1.58
N GLY A 45 -22.75 -2.42 -1.76
CA GLY A 45 -23.44 -3.16 -0.69
C GLY A 45 -22.45 -3.65 0.37
N GLU A 46 -21.31 -4.18 -0.06
CA GLU A 46 -20.22 -4.58 0.85
C GLU A 46 -19.62 -3.39 1.57
N ALA A 47 -19.46 -2.24 0.90
CA ALA A 47 -18.86 -1.05 1.50
C ALA A 47 -19.52 -0.64 2.82
N SER A 48 -20.84 -0.73 2.89
CA SER A 48 -21.61 -0.36 4.08
C SER A 48 -21.41 -1.31 5.26
N ASN A 49 -21.04 -2.56 5.01
CA ASN A 49 -20.87 -3.57 6.06
C ASN A 49 -19.62 -3.28 6.93
N PHE A 50 -18.60 -2.66 6.38
CA PHE A 50 -17.33 -2.42 7.08
C PHE A 50 -17.35 -1.17 7.98
N GLU A 51 -18.36 -0.28 7.86
CA GLU A 51 -18.46 0.89 8.74
C GLU A 51 -18.64 0.49 10.22
N ALA A 52 -19.31 -0.63 10.50
CA ALA A 52 -19.46 -1.15 11.86
C ALA A 52 -18.11 -1.58 12.48
N GLU A 53 -17.12 -1.89 11.64
CA GLU A 53 -15.77 -2.27 12.03
C GLU A 53 -14.81 -1.07 12.06
N GLY A 54 -15.33 0.15 11.84
CA GLY A 54 -14.54 1.38 11.81
C GLY A 54 -13.76 1.61 10.52
N ILE A 55 -14.13 0.90 9.44
CA ILE A 55 -13.51 1.02 8.13
C ILE A 55 -14.52 1.60 7.16
N PHE A 56 -14.24 2.79 6.64
CA PHE A 56 -14.98 3.37 5.53
C PHE A 56 -14.51 2.77 4.21
N ALA A 57 -15.38 2.62 3.25
CA ALA A 57 -15.01 2.06 1.96
C ALA A 57 -15.85 2.63 0.80
N SER A 58 -15.35 2.49 -0.40
CA SER A 58 -16.14 2.67 -1.64
C SER A 58 -15.57 1.79 -2.74
N THR A 59 -16.34 1.64 -3.80
CA THR A 59 -15.91 0.91 -4.98
C THR A 59 -14.86 1.67 -5.78
N TRP A 60 -14.01 0.91 -6.46
CA TRP A 60 -12.99 1.42 -7.36
C TRP A 60 -12.99 0.65 -8.69
N ASN A 61 -13.43 1.30 -9.77
CA ASN A 61 -13.25 0.76 -11.11
C ASN A 61 -11.80 0.97 -11.56
N ARG A 62 -11.03 -0.08 -11.58
CA ARG A 62 -9.59 -0.10 -11.81
C ARG A 62 -9.20 0.25 -13.25
N SER A 63 -10.10 0.10 -14.22
CA SER A 63 -9.87 0.48 -15.63
C SER A 63 -10.17 1.97 -15.91
N SER A 64 -10.48 2.76 -14.89
CA SER A 64 -10.93 4.16 -15.06
C SER A 64 -10.14 5.15 -14.21
N ALA A 65 -9.45 6.08 -14.87
CA ALA A 65 -8.80 7.21 -14.22
C ALA A 65 -9.80 8.10 -13.46
N ILE A 66 -11.02 8.28 -13.98
CA ILE A 66 -12.09 9.04 -13.32
C ILE A 66 -12.49 8.35 -12.01
N SER A 67 -12.55 7.03 -12.01
CA SER A 67 -12.86 6.27 -10.78
C SER A 67 -11.75 6.41 -9.73
N SER A 68 -10.49 6.44 -10.13
CA SER A 68 -9.36 6.70 -9.22
C SER A 68 -9.45 8.09 -8.59
N ARG A 69 -9.80 9.10 -9.37
CA ARG A 69 -10.09 10.46 -8.88
C ARG A 69 -11.27 10.48 -7.91
N SER A 70 -12.36 9.79 -8.26
CA SER A 70 -13.56 9.70 -7.43
C SER A 70 -13.28 9.03 -6.09
N LEU A 71 -12.47 7.96 -6.07
CA LEU A 71 -12.04 7.29 -4.85
C LEU A 71 -11.30 8.25 -3.91
N LEU A 72 -10.34 9.01 -4.42
CA LEU A 72 -9.61 10.01 -3.64
C LEU A 72 -10.54 11.10 -3.09
N ILE A 73 -11.48 11.63 -3.89
CA ILE A 73 -12.47 12.63 -3.44
C ILE A 73 -13.34 12.06 -2.32
N LYS A 74 -13.86 10.84 -2.48
CA LYS A 74 -14.71 10.21 -1.48
C LYS A 74 -13.94 10.00 -0.17
N ALA A 75 -12.70 9.52 -0.24
CA ALA A 75 -11.84 9.33 0.92
C ALA A 75 -11.55 10.67 1.63
N GLU A 76 -11.16 11.72 0.92
CA GLU A 76 -10.93 13.07 1.46
C GLU A 76 -12.19 13.71 2.05
N THR A 77 -13.36 13.42 1.48
CA THR A 77 -14.64 13.92 2.02
C THR A 77 -15.03 13.23 3.33
N LYS A 78 -14.72 11.94 3.45
CA LYS A 78 -15.07 11.13 4.64
C LYS A 78 -14.03 11.28 5.74
N LEU A 79 -12.76 11.44 5.38
CA LEU A 79 -11.61 11.58 6.24
C LEU A 79 -11.09 13.02 6.15
N GLU A 80 -11.27 13.78 7.23
CA GLU A 80 -10.95 15.22 7.24
C GLU A 80 -9.45 15.53 7.12
N GLU A 81 -8.61 14.63 7.62
CA GLU A 81 -7.15 14.79 7.69
C GLU A 81 -6.42 13.65 6.97
N LEU A 82 -6.88 13.28 5.75
CA LEU A 82 -6.24 12.21 4.99
C LEU A 82 -4.80 12.57 4.62
N ASN A 83 -3.85 12.01 5.36
CA ASN A 83 -2.41 12.28 5.24
C ASN A 83 -1.55 11.02 5.12
N GLU A 84 -2.15 9.83 5.18
CA GLU A 84 -1.44 8.57 5.01
C GLU A 84 -2.06 7.76 3.86
N PHE A 85 -1.22 7.20 3.00
CA PHE A 85 -1.64 6.36 1.89
C PHE A 85 -0.83 5.07 1.87
N VAL A 86 -1.51 3.93 1.81
CA VAL A 86 -0.89 2.63 1.56
C VAL A 86 -1.34 2.11 0.20
N ILE A 87 -0.41 2.01 -0.72
CA ILE A 87 -0.60 1.45 -2.06
C ILE A 87 -0.06 0.04 -2.01
N TYR A 88 -0.96 -0.94 -1.92
CA TYR A 88 -0.65 -2.32 -1.62
C TYR A 88 -0.75 -3.21 -2.85
N PHE A 89 0.36 -3.81 -3.27
CA PHE A 89 0.40 -4.85 -4.28
C PHE A 89 0.66 -6.21 -3.61
N ASP A 90 -0.34 -7.10 -3.65
CA ASP A 90 -0.23 -8.46 -3.11
C ASP A 90 -0.20 -9.48 -4.25
N SER A 91 1.00 -9.94 -4.63
CA SER A 91 1.17 -10.93 -5.69
C SER A 91 0.45 -12.24 -5.41
N TYR A 92 0.31 -12.62 -4.13
CA TYR A 92 -0.40 -13.83 -3.75
C TYR A 92 -1.89 -13.70 -4.03
N TRP A 93 -2.48 -12.57 -3.65
CA TRP A 93 -3.88 -12.28 -3.89
C TRP A 93 -4.22 -12.23 -5.39
N TYR A 94 -3.38 -11.56 -6.17
CA TYR A 94 -3.54 -11.52 -7.62
C TYR A 94 -3.34 -12.89 -8.28
N ALA A 95 -2.40 -13.70 -7.79
CA ALA A 95 -2.16 -15.03 -8.33
C ALA A 95 -3.38 -15.96 -8.17
N GLN A 96 -4.18 -15.78 -7.13
CA GLN A 96 -5.43 -16.53 -6.95
C GLN A 96 -6.51 -16.14 -7.96
N GLN A 97 -6.49 -14.91 -8.47
CA GLN A 97 -7.44 -14.41 -9.46
C GLN A 97 -7.01 -14.69 -10.89
N PHE A 98 -5.71 -14.71 -11.13
CA PHE A 98 -5.08 -14.89 -12.45
C PHE A 98 -4.10 -16.08 -12.43
N GLU A 99 -4.60 -17.27 -12.06
CA GLU A 99 -3.79 -18.48 -11.94
C GLU A 99 -3.19 -18.95 -13.26
N LEU A 100 -3.90 -18.73 -14.36
CA LEU A 100 -3.51 -19.14 -15.69
C LEU A 100 -3.37 -17.94 -16.61
N ASP A 101 -2.38 -18.00 -17.49
CA ASP A 101 -2.18 -17.01 -18.56
C ASP A 101 -3.23 -17.21 -19.68
N ARG A 102 -4.48 -16.93 -19.37
CA ARG A 102 -5.57 -16.97 -20.36
C ARG A 102 -5.56 -15.67 -21.17
N THR A 103 -5.63 -15.80 -22.48
CA THR A 103 -5.61 -14.63 -23.37
C THR A 103 -6.79 -13.67 -23.11
N GLU A 104 -7.95 -14.21 -22.75
CA GLU A 104 -9.14 -13.45 -22.41
C GLU A 104 -9.00 -12.60 -21.14
N ASP A 105 -8.15 -13.03 -20.20
CA ASP A 105 -7.94 -12.36 -18.93
C ASP A 105 -6.86 -11.26 -18.99
N VAL A 106 -6.06 -11.22 -20.06
CA VAL A 106 -4.90 -10.31 -20.15
C VAL A 106 -5.28 -8.84 -19.98
N SER A 107 -6.36 -8.40 -20.64
CA SER A 107 -6.81 -7.01 -20.56
C SER A 107 -7.26 -6.67 -19.14
N SER A 108 -8.08 -7.52 -18.53
CA SER A 108 -8.54 -7.35 -17.14
C SER A 108 -7.37 -7.37 -16.15
N ALA A 109 -6.42 -8.27 -16.34
CA ALA A 109 -5.22 -8.37 -15.52
C ALA A 109 -4.36 -7.10 -15.60
N ILE A 110 -4.17 -6.54 -16.81
CA ILE A 110 -3.44 -5.28 -17.00
C ILE A 110 -4.19 -4.13 -16.30
N ASP A 111 -5.49 -4.05 -16.46
CA ASP A 111 -6.30 -3.01 -15.81
C ASP A 111 -6.23 -3.10 -14.29
N MET A 112 -6.35 -4.30 -13.74
CA MET A 112 -6.33 -4.51 -12.30
C MET A 112 -4.96 -4.31 -11.66
N MET A 113 -3.88 -4.69 -12.33
CA MET A 113 -2.56 -4.77 -11.72
C MET A 113 -1.57 -3.69 -12.20
N ILE A 114 -1.84 -2.99 -13.31
CA ILE A 114 -0.92 -2.00 -13.87
C ILE A 114 -1.65 -0.66 -14.06
N SER A 115 -2.70 -0.60 -14.90
CA SER A 115 -3.40 0.64 -15.24
C SER A 115 -4.00 1.29 -14.00
N SER A 116 -4.59 0.51 -13.11
CA SER A 116 -5.21 1.00 -11.88
C SER A 116 -4.21 1.74 -10.98
N TYR A 117 -3.04 1.17 -10.75
CA TYR A 117 -2.00 1.81 -9.95
C TYR A 117 -1.46 3.06 -10.63
N GLN A 118 -1.26 3.02 -11.94
CA GLN A 118 -0.80 4.19 -12.70
C GLN A 118 -1.82 5.33 -12.61
N PHE A 119 -3.12 5.06 -12.79
CA PHE A 119 -4.17 6.06 -12.68
C PHE A 119 -4.25 6.63 -11.27
N PHE A 120 -4.23 5.77 -10.25
CA PHE A 120 -4.30 6.19 -8.86
C PHE A 120 -3.10 7.06 -8.47
N ILE A 121 -1.89 6.63 -8.80
CA ILE A 121 -0.64 7.33 -8.48
C ILE A 121 -0.61 8.70 -9.15
N ASN A 122 -1.04 8.81 -10.41
CA ASN A 122 -1.08 10.09 -11.12
C ASN A 122 -2.08 11.06 -10.48
N GLU A 123 -3.30 10.59 -10.16
CA GLU A 123 -4.31 11.43 -9.51
C GLU A 123 -3.89 11.83 -8.09
N LEU A 124 -3.25 10.92 -7.34
CA LEU A 124 -2.70 11.21 -6.02
C LEU A 124 -1.62 12.29 -6.12
N LEU A 125 -0.66 12.15 -7.02
CA LEU A 125 0.44 13.12 -7.17
C LEU A 125 -0.09 14.53 -7.45
N VAL A 126 -1.05 14.67 -8.38
CA VAL A 126 -1.67 15.97 -8.70
C VAL A 126 -2.27 16.61 -7.44
N ARG A 127 -2.95 15.83 -6.60
CA ARG A 127 -3.57 16.33 -5.37
C ARG A 127 -2.54 16.73 -4.32
N LEU A 128 -1.52 15.91 -4.13
CA LEU A 128 -0.45 16.20 -3.17
C LEU A 128 0.34 17.46 -3.54
N GLU A 129 0.54 17.70 -4.82
CA GLU A 129 1.18 18.93 -5.31
C GLU A 129 0.33 20.19 -5.11
N GLN A 130 -0.99 20.04 -5.13
CA GLN A 130 -1.91 21.16 -4.86
C GLN A 130 -2.01 21.48 -3.36
N ARG A 131 -2.11 20.46 -2.51
CA ARG A 131 -2.29 20.61 -1.06
C ARG A 131 -1.01 21.05 -0.37
N LYS A 132 0.12 20.41 -0.67
CA LYS A 132 1.44 20.60 -0.04
C LYS A 132 1.46 20.39 1.48
N ASP A 133 0.48 19.64 1.98
CA ASP A 133 0.44 19.25 3.39
C ASP A 133 1.39 18.09 3.65
N PRO A 134 1.87 17.90 4.89
CA PRO A 134 2.68 16.76 5.25
C PRO A 134 1.94 15.44 5.02
N VAL A 135 2.45 14.60 4.12
CA VAL A 135 1.85 13.31 3.75
C VAL A 135 2.90 12.20 3.76
N THR A 136 2.46 11.00 4.14
CA THR A 136 3.25 9.77 4.04
C THR A 136 2.59 8.80 3.06
N VAL A 137 3.35 8.38 2.04
CA VAL A 137 2.93 7.40 1.05
C VAL A 137 3.76 6.12 1.21
N VAL A 138 3.09 5.01 1.44
CA VAL A 138 3.71 3.68 1.55
C VAL A 138 3.39 2.87 0.30
N PHE A 139 4.41 2.46 -0.43
CA PHE A 139 4.28 1.41 -1.44
C PHE A 139 4.63 0.09 -0.78
N LEU A 140 3.63 -0.77 -0.60
CA LEU A 140 3.80 -2.09 0.00
C LEU A 140 3.72 -3.16 -1.08
N ALA A 141 4.84 -3.82 -1.38
CA ALA A 141 4.91 -4.94 -2.31
C ALA A 141 5.05 -6.26 -1.54
N LYS A 142 3.99 -7.07 -1.54
CA LYS A 142 4.02 -8.45 -1.08
C LYS A 142 4.30 -9.35 -2.27
N THR A 143 5.51 -9.92 -2.34
CA THR A 143 6.07 -10.45 -3.56
C THR A 143 6.41 -11.94 -3.46
N TYR A 144 6.26 -12.63 -4.59
CA TYR A 144 6.84 -13.94 -4.81
C TYR A 144 8.15 -13.82 -5.60
N PRO A 145 9.14 -14.66 -5.30
CA PRO A 145 10.33 -14.73 -6.14
C PRO A 145 9.94 -15.23 -7.55
N SER A 146 10.53 -14.65 -8.58
CA SER A 146 10.41 -15.19 -9.93
C SER A 146 11.05 -16.58 -9.99
N LYS A 147 10.65 -17.40 -10.99
CA LYS A 147 11.29 -18.68 -11.23
C LYS A 147 12.81 -18.55 -11.41
N VAL A 148 13.26 -17.47 -12.04
CA VAL A 148 14.69 -17.18 -12.28
C VAL A 148 15.41 -16.83 -10.98
N GLU A 149 14.83 -15.99 -10.13
CA GLU A 149 15.41 -15.64 -8.82
C GLU A 149 15.52 -16.87 -7.92
N ASN A 150 14.52 -17.73 -7.96
CA ASN A 150 14.52 -18.96 -7.18
C ASN A 150 15.56 -19.97 -7.66
N LEU A 151 15.74 -20.11 -8.98
CA LEU A 151 16.79 -20.94 -9.56
C LEU A 151 18.19 -20.41 -9.19
N ARG A 152 18.37 -19.08 -9.19
CA ARG A 152 19.64 -18.43 -8.83
C ARG A 152 19.97 -18.54 -7.35
N SER A 153 18.96 -18.51 -6.48
CA SER A 153 19.17 -18.64 -5.04
C SER A 153 19.57 -20.02 -4.56
N GLY A 154 19.54 -21.02 -5.43
CA GLY A 154 19.87 -22.41 -5.09
C GLY A 154 18.92 -23.06 -4.08
N SER A 155 17.83 -22.40 -3.74
CA SER A 155 16.84 -22.84 -2.77
C SER A 155 16.00 -23.98 -3.37
N LYS A 156 16.40 -25.22 -3.09
CA LYS A 156 15.68 -26.44 -3.53
C LYS A 156 14.35 -26.68 -2.78
N ASN A 157 14.05 -25.90 -1.76
CA ASN A 157 13.00 -26.22 -0.78
C ASN A 157 11.85 -25.21 -0.69
N VAL A 158 11.77 -24.22 -1.57
CA VAL A 158 10.62 -23.31 -1.58
C VAL A 158 9.58 -23.89 -2.51
N ASN A 159 8.44 -24.32 -1.97
CA ASN A 159 7.23 -24.57 -2.75
C ASN A 159 6.81 -23.22 -3.38
N ILE A 160 7.37 -22.95 -4.55
CA ILE A 160 7.00 -21.77 -5.32
C ILE A 160 5.67 -22.13 -5.96
N HIS A 161 4.62 -21.50 -5.49
CA HIS A 161 3.45 -21.39 -6.34
C HIS A 161 3.85 -20.58 -7.57
N PRO A 162 3.80 -21.15 -8.76
CA PRO A 162 4.11 -20.40 -9.96
C PRO A 162 3.06 -19.30 -10.09
N THR A 163 3.45 -18.07 -9.79
CA THR A 163 2.65 -16.93 -10.22
C THR A 163 2.59 -16.96 -11.74
N SER A 164 1.45 -16.65 -12.32
CA SER A 164 1.33 -16.50 -13.76
C SER A 164 2.32 -15.45 -14.27
N ASN A 165 2.72 -15.54 -15.53
CA ASN A 165 3.67 -14.58 -16.10
C ASN A 165 3.16 -13.15 -16.02
N ILE A 166 1.84 -12.94 -16.15
CA ILE A 166 1.20 -11.62 -16.06
C ILE A 166 1.31 -11.02 -14.68
N VAL A 167 1.12 -11.81 -13.60
CA VAL A 167 1.27 -11.34 -12.22
C VAL A 167 2.71 -10.97 -11.91
N ASN A 168 3.67 -11.76 -12.40
CA ASN A 168 5.09 -11.44 -12.22
C ASN A 168 5.49 -10.17 -12.99
N ALA A 169 5.01 -9.99 -14.22
CA ALA A 169 5.24 -8.77 -14.98
C ALA A 169 4.63 -7.55 -14.28
N ALA A 170 3.41 -7.67 -13.77
CA ALA A 170 2.74 -6.62 -13.03
C ALA A 170 3.44 -6.28 -11.71
N GLN A 171 3.97 -7.27 -11.00
CA GLN A 171 4.81 -7.05 -9.82
C GLN A 171 6.02 -6.17 -10.13
N GLN A 172 6.72 -6.45 -11.23
CA GLN A 172 7.87 -5.62 -11.64
C GLN A 172 7.44 -4.22 -12.09
N ALA A 173 6.29 -4.11 -12.77
CA ALA A 173 5.72 -2.82 -13.13
C ALA A 173 5.38 -1.99 -11.88
N PHE A 174 4.76 -2.58 -10.86
CA PHE A 174 4.48 -1.92 -9.59
C PHE A 174 5.75 -1.43 -8.88
N ILE A 175 6.79 -2.27 -8.82
CA ILE A 175 8.08 -1.89 -8.24
C ILE A 175 8.66 -0.68 -8.97
N SER A 176 8.66 -0.70 -10.30
CA SER A 176 9.15 0.42 -11.11
C SER A 176 8.32 1.70 -10.93
N LEU A 177 6.99 1.58 -10.84
CA LEU A 177 6.10 2.72 -10.55
C LEU A 177 6.41 3.35 -9.19
N ALA A 178 6.60 2.53 -8.16
CA ALA A 178 6.92 2.99 -6.81
C ALA A 178 8.29 3.71 -6.75
N GLU A 179 9.31 3.16 -7.39
CA GLU A 179 10.65 3.76 -7.48
C GLU A 179 10.64 5.08 -8.24
N ASN A 180 9.92 5.14 -9.35
CA ASN A 180 9.76 6.37 -10.14
C ASN A 180 9.02 7.45 -9.33
N PHE A 181 7.93 7.09 -8.63
CA PHE A 181 7.23 8.03 -7.75
C PHE A 181 8.16 8.57 -6.66
N ALA A 182 8.86 7.69 -5.93
CA ALA A 182 9.77 8.07 -4.86
C ALA A 182 10.88 9.00 -5.36
N THR A 183 11.43 8.72 -6.56
CA THR A 183 12.44 9.57 -7.20
C THR A 183 11.88 10.94 -7.57
N LEU A 184 10.68 10.97 -8.17
CA LEU A 184 10.02 12.20 -8.62
C LEU A 184 9.71 13.16 -7.46
N VAL A 185 9.40 12.63 -6.28
CA VAL A 185 9.03 13.44 -5.11
C VAL A 185 10.17 13.60 -4.10
N SER A 186 11.36 13.13 -4.40
CA SER A 186 12.50 13.09 -3.46
C SER A 186 12.97 14.46 -2.94
N ASP A 187 12.67 15.54 -3.66
CA ASP A 187 12.96 16.93 -3.30
C ASP A 187 11.80 17.63 -2.55
N LYS A 188 10.63 16.98 -2.45
CA LYS A 188 9.42 17.56 -1.85
C LYS A 188 9.40 17.30 -0.33
N GLN A 189 9.71 18.32 0.46
CA GLN A 189 9.81 18.22 1.93
C GLN A 189 8.49 17.82 2.63
N TYR A 190 7.34 18.10 2.01
CA TYR A 190 6.02 17.74 2.54
C TYR A 190 5.64 16.28 2.26
N LEU A 191 6.37 15.57 1.38
CA LEU A 191 6.10 14.17 1.07
C LEU A 191 7.16 13.25 1.69
N SER A 192 6.70 12.17 2.29
CA SER A 192 7.56 11.06 2.71
C SER A 192 7.11 9.79 1.99
N VAL A 193 8.03 9.02 1.45
CA VAL A 193 7.74 7.78 0.76
C VAL A 193 8.45 6.63 1.45
N LEU A 194 7.71 5.57 1.76
CA LEU A 194 8.26 4.29 2.22
C LEU A 194 8.08 3.25 1.11
N LEU A 195 9.17 2.70 0.62
CA LEU A 195 9.17 1.53 -0.25
C LEU A 195 9.35 0.28 0.62
N ALA A 196 8.29 -0.48 0.82
CA ALA A 196 8.23 -1.65 1.70
C ALA A 196 8.06 -2.95 0.91
N LYS A 197 8.91 -3.94 1.14
CA LYS A 197 8.85 -5.24 0.45
C LYS A 197 8.70 -6.38 1.45
N CYS A 198 7.66 -7.19 1.27
CA CYS A 198 7.41 -8.41 2.04
C CYS A 198 7.51 -9.62 1.10
N GLU A 199 8.64 -10.30 1.14
CA GLU A 199 8.89 -11.48 0.31
C GLU A 199 8.29 -12.73 0.96
N GLN A 200 7.97 -13.76 0.17
CA GLN A 200 7.37 -15.02 0.64
C GLN A 200 8.13 -15.68 1.80
N THR A 201 9.45 -15.52 1.87
CA THR A 201 10.30 -16.03 2.93
C THR A 201 10.27 -15.20 4.22
N ASN A 202 9.58 -14.06 4.20
CA ASN A 202 9.46 -13.19 5.37
C ASN A 202 8.42 -13.73 6.34
N GLU A 203 8.72 -13.69 7.64
CA GLU A 203 7.81 -14.15 8.70
C GLU A 203 6.49 -13.34 8.79
N LEU A 204 6.46 -12.11 8.27
CA LEU A 204 5.26 -11.27 8.21
C LEU A 204 4.38 -11.61 7.00
N PHE A 205 4.87 -12.42 6.06
CA PHE A 205 4.16 -12.71 4.81
C PHE A 205 2.80 -13.38 5.04
N THR A 206 2.69 -14.24 6.04
CA THR A 206 1.49 -15.02 6.34
C THR A 206 0.53 -14.33 7.31
N SER A 207 0.88 -13.16 7.84
CA SER A 207 0.07 -12.45 8.84
C SER A 207 -0.15 -10.99 8.46
N GLU A 208 -1.31 -10.73 7.87
CA GLU A 208 -1.71 -9.37 7.47
C GLU A 208 -1.74 -8.41 8.66
N LYS A 209 -2.21 -8.85 9.83
CA LYS A 209 -2.24 -8.02 11.07
C LYS A 209 -0.83 -7.63 11.54
N ARG A 210 0.14 -8.58 11.50
CA ARG A 210 1.52 -8.28 11.87
C ARG A 210 2.20 -7.37 10.83
N LEU A 211 1.90 -7.57 9.55
CA LEU A 211 2.39 -6.71 8.48
C LEU A 211 1.86 -5.29 8.63
N ALA A 212 0.57 -5.13 8.89
CA ALA A 212 -0.06 -3.85 9.17
C ALA A 212 0.55 -3.15 10.40
N ALA A 213 0.77 -3.90 11.49
CA ALA A 213 1.40 -3.35 12.70
C ALA A 213 2.81 -2.80 12.40
N TRP A 214 3.60 -3.51 11.61
CA TRP A 214 4.93 -3.04 11.19
C TRP A 214 4.85 -1.81 10.28
N VAL A 215 3.92 -1.77 9.32
CA VAL A 215 3.70 -0.60 8.45
C VAL A 215 3.29 0.61 9.29
N LYS A 216 2.36 0.44 10.24
CA LYS A 216 1.91 1.48 11.15
C LYS A 216 3.06 2.07 11.98
N GLU A 217 3.89 1.21 12.57
CA GLU A 217 5.09 1.62 13.31
C GLU A 217 6.06 2.38 12.40
N SER A 218 6.27 1.89 11.18
CA SER A 218 7.13 2.52 10.19
C SER A 218 6.67 3.94 9.81
N ILE A 219 5.37 4.14 9.62
CA ILE A 219 4.79 5.46 9.37
C ILE A 219 5.07 6.40 10.56
N SER A 220 4.79 5.95 11.78
CA SER A 220 5.00 6.75 13.00
C SER A 220 6.48 7.13 13.19
N VAL A 221 7.41 6.23 12.84
CA VAL A 221 8.85 6.53 12.85
C VAL A 221 9.20 7.61 11.82
N ILE A 222 8.68 7.52 10.59
CA ILE A 222 8.92 8.50 9.53
C ILE A 222 8.38 9.88 9.93
N GLU A 223 7.21 9.94 10.52
CA GLU A 223 6.61 11.19 10.99
C GLU A 223 7.39 11.84 12.13
N GLY A 224 7.86 11.05 13.06
CA GLY A 224 8.73 11.54 14.15
C GLY A 224 10.03 12.18 13.66
N TYR A 225 10.50 11.79 12.48
CA TYR A 225 11.71 12.36 11.88
C TYR A 225 11.48 13.66 11.09
N LYS A 226 10.26 13.90 10.57
CA LYS A 226 9.93 15.14 9.83
C LYS A 226 10.17 16.40 10.65
N THR A 227 10.10 16.31 11.98
CA THR A 227 10.33 17.45 12.88
C THR A 227 11.80 17.90 12.96
N HIS A 228 12.73 17.13 12.41
CA HIS A 228 14.14 17.33 12.75
C HIS A 228 15.10 17.65 11.61
N GLN A 229 14.83 17.43 10.31
CA GLN A 229 15.83 17.77 9.26
C GLN A 229 15.36 17.81 7.80
N ASN A 230 16.04 18.67 6.99
CA ASN A 230 16.09 18.66 5.52
C ASN A 230 16.90 17.44 5.02
N VAL A 231 16.34 16.25 5.01
CA VAL A 231 17.04 15.04 4.55
C VAL A 231 16.47 14.61 3.20
N LYS A 232 17.34 14.42 2.21
CA LYS A 232 16.97 13.74 0.97
C LYS A 232 16.52 12.34 1.30
N GLN A 233 15.32 11.99 0.86
CA GLN A 233 14.72 10.70 1.12
C GLN A 233 15.46 9.61 0.35
N ALA A 234 15.83 8.52 1.02
CA ALA A 234 16.42 7.37 0.36
C ALA A 234 15.32 6.56 -0.35
N CYS A 235 15.46 6.39 -1.67
CA CYS A 235 14.54 5.59 -2.50
C CYS A 235 14.89 4.09 -2.46
N ASN A 236 15.15 3.53 -1.27
CA ASN A 236 15.52 2.14 -1.11
C ASN A 236 14.36 1.32 -0.53
N TRP A 237 14.19 0.11 -1.05
CA TRP A 237 13.24 -0.85 -0.52
C TRP A 237 13.65 -1.34 0.87
N VAL A 238 12.75 -1.21 1.83
CA VAL A 238 12.91 -1.74 3.18
C VAL A 238 12.22 -3.10 3.26
N LYS A 239 12.94 -4.10 3.73
CA LYS A 239 12.35 -5.42 3.98
C LYS A 239 11.38 -5.33 5.15
N ALA A 240 10.17 -5.91 5.00
CA ALA A 240 9.19 -5.95 6.08
C ALA A 240 9.77 -6.57 7.36
N GLY A 241 9.49 -5.99 8.52
CA GLY A 241 10.14 -6.31 9.79
C GLY A 241 11.51 -5.67 10.00
N GLY A 242 12.09 -5.05 8.97
CA GLY A 242 13.35 -4.32 9.08
C GLY A 242 13.17 -2.95 9.75
N LYS A 243 14.27 -2.40 10.24
CA LYS A 243 14.27 -1.03 10.79
C LYS A 243 14.16 -0.02 9.67
N VAL A 244 13.18 0.87 9.78
CA VAL A 244 13.08 2.06 8.94
C VAL A 244 14.08 3.08 9.49
N SER A 245 15.14 3.33 8.76
CA SER A 245 16.12 4.37 9.09
C SER A 245 15.97 5.53 8.12
N ASN A 246 16.02 6.75 8.64
CA ASN A 246 16.28 7.90 7.79
C ASN A 246 17.59 7.67 7.04
N GLY A 247 17.61 7.98 5.75
CA GLY A 247 18.68 7.75 4.78
C GLY A 247 20.09 8.23 5.13
N PHE A 248 20.46 8.23 6.39
CA PHE A 248 21.84 8.26 6.86
C PHE A 248 22.40 6.84 6.84
N ALA A 249 22.61 6.28 5.66
CA ALA A 249 23.76 5.42 5.53
C ALA A 249 24.98 6.34 5.66
N LEU A 250 25.49 6.48 6.85
CA LEU A 250 26.84 6.96 7.08
C LEU A 250 27.76 6.11 6.21
N PHE A 251 28.24 6.71 5.13
CA PHE A 251 29.43 6.21 4.47
C PHE A 251 30.53 6.26 5.54
N LYS A 252 30.82 5.10 6.09
CA LYS A 252 32.11 4.83 6.72
C LYS A 252 32.96 4.06 5.74
#